data_0640fed1347e6c831cb211fadcab20ae
#
_entry.id   0640fed1347e6c831cb211fadcab20ae
#
_cell.length_a   1.000
_cell.length_b   1.000
_cell.length_c   1.000
_cell.angle_alpha   90.00
_cell.angle_beta   90.00
_cell.angle_gamma   90.00
#
_symmetry.space_group_name_H-M   'P 1'
#
loop_
_entity.id
_entity.type
_entity.pdbx_description
1 polymer ?
#
loop_
_entity_poly.entity_id
_entity_poly.type
_entity_poly.pdbx_seq_one_letter_code
_entity_poly.pdbx_strand_id
1 'polypeptide(L)'
;MSNLTQVANENINAESTSINFTKAQSLGEKLELGNPVFWLSGSFLTLFVVLAFTNTSALSELVNIGFNYSTQWFGAYWQVLLLLNFILGLVLALGRTGQVRLGALALPEMSTFKWMSIVLCTLLAGGGVFWAAAEPIAHFVSAPPFYGEADPQTKALNALSQSFMHWGFLAWAILGGLSSIVLMHLHYDKALPLKPRTLLYPVLGDRAINSWIGNVVDACSIVAVAAGTIGPIGFLGLQISYALSELFGISDSFATQSVVILFAIAMYTLSALSGVNKGIQLVSRYNIILSVCLIGYILVVGPTSFIVDGYLQGMGEMVDNFIPMALYRQDTAWLGGWTVFFWGWFLGYGPMMAIFIARISRGRTIRQMMVSISIVAPLVTCFWFSIVGGSGLAFELESPGVISSAFEGFNLPAVLLAITAQLPFPTLIAILFLILTTTFIVTTGDSMTYTISVVMTGTTEPNAAVRTFWGIIMGAVAIALISMGSGGISALQSFIVITAVPVSFILLPCLWHAPKIATQMAKEQGIA
;
A
#
# COMPACT_ATOMS: atom_id res chain seq x y z
N MET A 1 27.87 52.11 -43.50
CA MET A 1 28.44 51.78 -42.20
C MET A 1 27.57 52.19 -40.98
N SER A 2 26.38 52.79 -41.18
CA SER A 2 25.49 53.22 -40.10
C SER A 2 24.44 52.21 -39.62
N ASN A 3 24.16 51.14 -40.40
CA ASN A 3 23.11 50.17 -40.08
C ASN A 3 23.61 48.94 -39.27
N LEU A 4 24.92 48.73 -39.16
CA LEU A 4 25.48 47.61 -38.38
C LEU A 4 25.70 47.95 -36.92
N THR A 5 25.79 49.23 -36.58
CA THR A 5 25.96 49.70 -35.20
C THR A 5 24.62 49.79 -34.45
N GLN A 6 23.50 49.91 -35.14
CA GLN A 6 22.17 49.96 -34.54
C GLN A 6 21.67 48.55 -34.15
N VAL A 7 21.95 47.52 -34.96
CA VAL A 7 21.59 46.12 -34.67
C VAL A 7 22.44 45.53 -33.54
N ALA A 8 23.68 46.00 -33.40
CA ALA A 8 24.55 45.56 -32.28
C ALA A 8 24.12 46.15 -30.92
N ASN A 9 23.56 47.39 -30.92
CA ASN A 9 23.06 47.99 -29.68
C ASN A 9 21.66 47.51 -29.25
N GLU A 10 20.83 47.04 -30.18
CA GLU A 10 19.54 46.41 -29.81
C GLU A 10 19.73 44.99 -29.23
N ASN A 11 20.76 44.25 -29.67
CA ASN A 11 21.07 42.93 -29.09
C ASN A 11 21.78 43.00 -27.73
N ILE A 12 22.45 44.10 -27.38
CA ILE A 12 23.08 44.27 -26.05
C ILE A 12 22.05 44.71 -24.98
N ASN A 13 20.97 45.35 -25.41
CA ASN A 13 19.88 45.70 -24.47
C ASN A 13 18.82 44.65 -24.28
N ALA A 14 18.82 43.58 -25.09
CA ALA A 14 17.91 42.43 -24.94
C ALA A 14 18.47 41.35 -23.97
N GLU A 15 19.75 41.40 -23.63
CA GLU A 15 20.39 40.51 -22.64
C GLU A 15 20.57 41.14 -21.26
N SER A 16 19.93 42.24 -20.94
CA SER A 16 19.65 42.59 -19.55
C SER A 16 18.60 41.64 -19.03
N THR A 17 18.98 40.40 -18.91
CA THR A 17 18.28 39.35 -18.17
C THR A 17 17.94 39.94 -16.81
N SER A 18 16.67 40.24 -16.59
CA SER A 18 16.12 40.35 -15.25
C SER A 18 16.51 39.06 -14.53
N ILE A 19 17.54 39.14 -13.69
CA ILE A 19 17.77 38.17 -12.63
C ILE A 19 16.52 38.32 -11.76
N ASN A 20 15.50 37.51 -12.09
CA ASN A 20 14.39 37.30 -11.19
C ASN A 20 15.00 36.69 -9.92
N PHE A 21 15.32 37.56 -8.96
CA PHE A 21 15.50 37.12 -7.57
C PHE A 21 14.20 36.41 -7.22
N THR A 22 14.19 35.11 -7.30
CA THR A 22 13.12 34.28 -6.76
C THR A 22 13.00 34.68 -5.31
N LYS A 23 11.94 35.43 -5.00
CA LYS A 23 11.61 35.87 -3.65
C LYS A 23 11.67 34.65 -2.77
N ALA A 24 12.52 34.63 -1.75
CA ALA A 24 12.65 33.47 -0.87
C ALA A 24 11.26 33.17 -0.30
N GLN A 25 10.71 32.01 -0.67
CA GLN A 25 9.39 31.60 -0.19
C GLN A 25 9.40 31.50 1.32
N SER A 26 8.39 32.06 1.96
CA SER A 26 8.17 31.89 3.40
C SER A 26 7.97 30.42 3.75
N LEU A 27 8.22 30.03 4.99
CA LEU A 27 7.96 28.66 5.45
C LEU A 27 6.49 28.26 5.23
N GLY A 28 5.56 29.22 5.41
CA GLY A 28 4.13 29.00 5.16
C GLY A 28 3.80 28.69 3.70
N GLU A 29 4.44 29.38 2.76
CA GLU A 29 4.31 29.07 1.32
C GLU A 29 4.93 27.73 0.98
N LYS A 30 6.09 27.40 1.58
CA LYS A 30 6.76 26.10 1.39
C LYS A 30 5.95 24.92 1.92
N LEU A 31 5.19 25.09 2.98
CA LEU A 31 4.31 24.10 3.60
C LEU A 31 2.91 24.07 3.01
N GLU A 32 2.59 24.96 2.06
CA GLU A 32 1.24 25.06 1.48
C GLU A 32 0.15 25.40 2.54
N LEU A 33 0.46 26.25 3.52
CA LEU A 33 -0.47 26.58 4.61
C LEU A 33 -1.77 27.25 4.13
N GLY A 34 -1.83 27.73 2.89
CA GLY A 34 -3.07 28.18 2.25
C GLY A 34 -4.00 27.04 1.81
N ASN A 35 -3.54 25.79 1.82
CA ASN A 35 -4.31 24.65 1.32
C ASN A 35 -5.17 24.02 2.44
N PRO A 36 -6.51 24.03 2.32
CA PRO A 36 -7.39 23.44 3.33
C PRO A 36 -7.15 21.94 3.57
N VAL A 37 -6.71 21.20 2.55
CA VAL A 37 -6.41 19.76 2.66
C VAL A 37 -5.24 19.53 3.62
N PHE A 38 -4.21 20.41 3.60
CA PHE A 38 -3.10 20.34 4.55
C PHE A 38 -3.61 20.44 6.00
N TRP A 39 -4.47 21.40 6.30
CA TRP A 39 -4.99 21.59 7.64
C TRP A 39 -5.90 20.44 8.08
N LEU A 40 -6.79 19.98 7.22
CA LEU A 40 -7.71 18.87 7.56
C LEU A 40 -6.95 17.58 7.88
N SER A 41 -6.01 17.17 7.02
CA SER A 41 -5.26 15.93 7.21
C SER A 41 -4.10 16.07 8.19
N GLY A 42 -3.32 17.16 8.10
CA GLY A 42 -2.17 17.39 8.97
C GLY A 42 -2.57 17.67 10.41
N SER A 43 -3.63 18.45 10.66
CA SER A 43 -4.13 18.69 12.01
C SER A 43 -4.69 17.43 12.65
N PHE A 44 -5.40 16.58 11.87
CA PHE A 44 -5.91 15.32 12.37
C PHE A 44 -4.77 14.41 12.87
N LEU A 45 -3.72 14.22 12.07
CA LEU A 45 -2.59 13.37 12.46
C LEU A 45 -1.76 14.00 13.59
N THR A 46 -1.59 15.33 13.57
CA THR A 46 -0.87 16.04 14.64
C THR A 46 -1.63 15.93 15.97
N LEU A 47 -2.95 16.14 15.96
CA LEU A 47 -3.79 15.98 17.14
C LEU A 47 -3.74 14.53 17.66
N PHE A 48 -3.74 13.54 16.76
CA PHE A 48 -3.59 12.14 17.13
C PHE A 48 -2.28 11.92 17.90
N VAL A 49 -1.15 12.43 17.41
CA VAL A 49 0.16 12.34 18.08
C VAL A 49 0.13 13.05 19.44
N VAL A 50 -0.41 14.26 19.52
CA VAL A 50 -0.51 14.99 20.79
C VAL A 50 -1.33 14.21 21.82
N LEU A 51 -2.48 13.67 21.42
CA LEU A 51 -3.33 12.86 22.30
C LEU A 51 -2.63 11.56 22.72
N ALA A 52 -1.88 10.91 21.84
CA ALA A 52 -1.14 9.69 22.15
C ALA A 52 -0.12 9.90 23.28
N PHE A 53 0.55 11.06 23.30
CA PHE A 53 1.56 11.35 24.33
C PHE A 53 0.99 12.07 25.57
N THR A 54 -0.18 12.71 25.49
CA THR A 54 -0.80 13.41 26.63
C THR A 54 -1.86 12.57 27.35
N ASN A 55 -2.57 11.70 26.64
CA ASN A 55 -3.64 10.86 27.19
C ASN A 55 -3.79 9.55 26.39
N THR A 56 -2.76 8.70 26.47
CA THR A 56 -2.69 7.42 25.74
C THR A 56 -3.89 6.51 26.04
N SER A 57 -4.38 6.46 27.28
CA SER A 57 -5.50 5.60 27.67
C SER A 57 -6.81 6.00 26.97
N ALA A 58 -7.15 7.29 26.98
CA ALA A 58 -8.34 7.78 26.30
C ALA A 58 -8.25 7.59 24.78
N LEU A 59 -7.06 7.80 24.19
CA LEU A 59 -6.87 7.58 22.77
C LEU A 59 -6.97 6.08 22.42
N SER A 60 -6.41 5.18 23.22
CA SER A 60 -6.54 3.73 23.05
C SER A 60 -8.00 3.29 23.10
N GLU A 61 -8.77 3.82 24.03
CA GLU A 61 -10.21 3.54 24.13
C GLU A 61 -10.95 4.03 22.87
N LEU A 62 -10.70 5.26 22.43
CA LEU A 62 -11.29 5.80 21.19
C LEU A 62 -10.94 4.96 19.97
N VAL A 63 -9.70 4.53 19.82
CA VAL A 63 -9.23 3.68 18.72
C VAL A 63 -9.92 2.32 18.78
N ASN A 64 -10.05 1.70 19.95
CA ASN A 64 -10.75 0.43 20.11
C ASN A 64 -12.25 0.54 19.80
N ILE A 65 -12.92 1.59 20.29
CA ILE A 65 -14.33 1.87 19.95
C ILE A 65 -14.48 2.07 18.45
N GLY A 66 -13.65 2.89 17.85
CA GLY A 66 -13.65 3.16 16.41
C GLY A 66 -13.43 1.89 15.57
N PHE A 67 -12.49 1.04 15.98
CA PHE A 67 -12.23 -0.24 15.33
C PHE A 67 -13.44 -1.17 15.39
N ASN A 68 -13.97 -1.39 16.60
CA ASN A 68 -15.13 -2.27 16.80
C ASN A 68 -16.35 -1.77 16.00
N TYR A 69 -16.61 -0.46 16.03
CA TYR A 69 -17.67 0.14 15.23
C TYR A 69 -17.45 -0.07 13.73
N SER A 70 -16.22 0.19 13.26
CA SER A 70 -15.88 0.05 11.84
C SER A 70 -16.01 -1.40 11.36
N THR A 71 -15.51 -2.38 12.10
CA THR A 71 -15.58 -3.79 11.72
C THR A 71 -17.00 -4.34 11.78
N GLN A 72 -17.77 -3.94 12.77
CA GLN A 72 -19.15 -4.38 12.95
C GLN A 72 -20.08 -3.85 11.85
N TRP A 73 -19.99 -2.56 11.54
CA TRP A 73 -20.94 -1.91 10.62
C TRP A 73 -20.49 -1.92 9.16
N PHE A 74 -19.17 -1.87 8.91
CA PHE A 74 -18.66 -1.76 7.54
C PHE A 74 -18.04 -3.06 7.01
N GLY A 75 -17.74 -4.03 7.86
CA GLY A 75 -17.11 -5.28 7.43
C GLY A 75 -17.88 -6.00 6.32
N ALA A 76 -19.21 -6.21 6.49
CA ALA A 76 -20.04 -6.84 5.45
C ALA A 76 -20.10 -6.00 4.17
N TYR A 77 -20.23 -4.69 4.30
CA TYR A 77 -20.23 -3.76 3.18
C TYR A 77 -18.93 -3.84 2.39
N TRP A 78 -17.76 -3.88 3.06
CA TRP A 78 -16.46 -3.99 2.39
C TRP A 78 -16.29 -5.33 1.67
N GLN A 79 -16.72 -6.43 2.28
CA GLN A 79 -16.71 -7.74 1.62
C GLN A 79 -17.47 -7.71 0.29
N VAL A 80 -18.68 -7.16 0.29
CA VAL A 80 -19.48 -7.02 -0.93
C VAL A 80 -18.87 -6.02 -1.91
N LEU A 81 -18.33 -4.89 -1.42
CA LEU A 81 -17.69 -3.87 -2.26
C LEU A 81 -16.50 -4.44 -3.03
N LEU A 82 -15.59 -5.15 -2.33
CA LEU A 82 -14.42 -5.76 -2.98
C LEU A 82 -14.82 -6.84 -3.98
N LEU A 83 -15.76 -7.71 -3.60
CA LEU A 83 -16.24 -8.77 -4.47
C LEU A 83 -16.88 -8.21 -5.75
N LEU A 84 -17.77 -7.22 -5.62
CA LEU A 84 -18.39 -6.58 -6.78
C LEU A 84 -17.37 -5.82 -7.63
N ASN A 85 -16.40 -5.14 -7.00
CA ASN A 85 -15.32 -4.45 -7.73
C ASN A 85 -14.52 -5.44 -8.59
N PHE A 86 -14.16 -6.60 -8.03
CA PHE A 86 -13.44 -7.65 -8.76
C PHE A 86 -14.29 -8.23 -9.90
N ILE A 87 -15.53 -8.65 -9.63
CA ILE A 87 -16.41 -9.25 -10.64
C ILE A 87 -16.67 -8.27 -11.79
N LEU A 88 -17.03 -7.01 -11.49
CA LEU A 88 -17.28 -6.00 -12.51
C LEU A 88 -16.00 -5.69 -13.30
N GLY A 89 -14.85 -5.64 -12.65
CA GLY A 89 -13.56 -5.49 -13.31
C GLY A 89 -13.29 -6.61 -14.32
N LEU A 90 -13.54 -7.86 -13.96
CA LEU A 90 -13.42 -9.00 -14.89
C LEU A 90 -14.44 -8.94 -16.02
N VAL A 91 -15.70 -8.61 -15.75
CA VAL A 91 -16.73 -8.45 -16.78
C VAL A 91 -16.30 -7.41 -17.81
N LEU A 92 -15.78 -6.27 -17.37
CA LEU A 92 -15.28 -5.23 -18.27
C LEU A 92 -14.05 -5.68 -19.07
N ALA A 93 -13.14 -6.42 -18.44
CA ALA A 93 -11.94 -6.92 -19.10
C ALA A 93 -12.23 -7.99 -20.16
N LEU A 94 -13.13 -8.91 -19.88
CA LEU A 94 -13.47 -10.04 -20.75
C LEU A 94 -14.43 -9.62 -21.87
N GLY A 95 -15.27 -8.61 -21.64
CA GLY A 95 -16.20 -8.07 -22.63
C GLY A 95 -15.51 -7.25 -23.74
N ARG A 96 -16.33 -6.69 -24.65
CA ARG A 96 -15.85 -5.78 -25.72
C ARG A 96 -15.20 -4.52 -25.14
N THR A 97 -15.72 -4.01 -24.02
CA THR A 97 -15.16 -2.87 -23.29
C THR A 97 -13.69 -3.07 -22.88
N GLY A 98 -13.23 -4.32 -22.79
CA GLY A 98 -11.84 -4.64 -22.52
C GLY A 98 -10.85 -4.14 -23.58
N GLN A 99 -11.31 -3.83 -24.78
CA GLN A 99 -10.49 -3.27 -25.87
C GLN A 99 -10.35 -1.75 -25.79
N VAL A 100 -11.17 -1.07 -25.00
CA VAL A 100 -11.14 0.39 -24.81
C VAL A 100 -9.77 0.83 -24.32
N ARG A 101 -9.18 1.80 -24.99
CA ARG A 101 -7.91 2.43 -24.59
C ARG A 101 -8.16 3.60 -23.66
N LEU A 102 -7.34 3.67 -22.62
CA LEU A 102 -7.43 4.66 -21.57
C LEU A 102 -6.33 5.71 -21.70
N GLY A 103 -6.59 6.95 -21.23
CA GLY A 103 -5.59 8.00 -21.09
C GLY A 103 -5.27 8.78 -22.35
N ALA A 104 -6.23 8.85 -23.30
CA ALA A 104 -6.15 9.68 -24.53
C ALA A 104 -4.89 9.43 -25.39
N LEU A 105 -4.40 8.19 -25.44
CA LEU A 105 -3.24 7.79 -26.26
C LEU A 105 -3.57 6.53 -27.06
N ALA A 106 -3.10 6.51 -28.33
CA ALA A 106 -3.25 5.36 -29.21
C ALA A 106 -2.32 4.17 -28.84
N LEU A 107 -1.18 4.44 -28.24
CA LEU A 107 -0.19 3.44 -27.84
C LEU A 107 0.27 3.69 -26.40
N PRO A 108 0.68 2.62 -25.68
CA PRO A 108 1.23 2.77 -24.34
C PRO A 108 2.53 3.58 -24.31
N GLU A 109 2.70 4.43 -23.29
CA GLU A 109 3.92 5.24 -23.10
C GLU A 109 5.16 4.41 -22.75
N MET A 110 4.98 3.18 -22.23
CA MET A 110 6.08 2.32 -21.83
C MET A 110 5.85 0.87 -22.22
N SER A 111 6.93 0.08 -22.32
CA SER A 111 6.85 -1.35 -22.61
C SER A 111 6.05 -2.10 -21.55
N THR A 112 5.47 -3.24 -21.91
CA THR A 112 4.68 -4.07 -20.97
C THR A 112 5.52 -4.57 -19.81
N PHE A 113 6.76 -4.98 -20.06
CA PHE A 113 7.67 -5.43 -18.99
C PHE A 113 7.93 -4.33 -17.96
N LYS A 114 8.32 -3.13 -18.42
CA LYS A 114 8.57 -1.99 -17.52
C LYS A 114 7.33 -1.62 -16.71
N TRP A 115 6.17 -1.56 -17.36
CA TRP A 115 4.90 -1.26 -16.71
C TRP A 115 4.52 -2.29 -15.64
N MET A 116 4.57 -3.59 -15.98
CA MET A 116 4.29 -4.67 -15.02
C MET A 116 5.26 -4.66 -13.83
N SER A 117 6.56 -4.45 -14.10
CA SER A 117 7.56 -4.33 -13.04
C SER A 117 7.23 -3.20 -12.07
N ILE A 118 6.80 -2.04 -12.58
CA ILE A 118 6.42 -0.91 -11.74
C ILE A 118 5.18 -1.25 -10.88
N VAL A 119 4.13 -1.85 -11.49
CA VAL A 119 2.93 -2.27 -10.78
C VAL A 119 3.27 -3.23 -9.63
N LEU A 120 4.03 -4.30 -9.92
CA LEU A 120 4.39 -5.32 -8.94
C LEU A 120 5.27 -4.74 -7.82
N CYS A 121 6.29 -3.97 -8.16
CA CYS A 121 7.24 -3.44 -7.17
C CYS A 121 6.60 -2.41 -6.22
N THR A 122 5.63 -1.63 -6.70
CA THR A 122 5.02 -0.57 -5.88
C THR A 122 4.10 -1.14 -4.80
N LEU A 123 3.47 -2.27 -5.04
CA LEU A 123 2.41 -2.80 -4.19
C LEU A 123 2.87 -3.94 -3.26
N LEU A 124 3.97 -4.62 -3.58
CA LEU A 124 4.52 -5.70 -2.76
C LEU A 124 5.39 -5.21 -1.58
N ALA A 125 5.85 -3.95 -1.61
CA ALA A 125 7.01 -3.53 -0.85
C ALA A 125 6.87 -3.62 0.69
N GLY A 126 6.03 -2.89 1.34
CA GLY A 126 6.15 -2.73 2.80
C GLY A 126 5.53 -3.85 3.64
N GLY A 127 4.25 -4.16 3.42
CA GLY A 127 3.51 -5.15 4.22
C GLY A 127 3.82 -6.59 3.83
N GLY A 128 4.17 -6.84 2.56
CA GLY A 128 4.37 -8.18 2.03
C GLY A 128 5.54 -8.95 2.66
N VAL A 129 6.59 -8.28 3.13
CA VAL A 129 7.72 -8.96 3.79
C VAL A 129 7.32 -9.46 5.17
N PHE A 130 6.64 -8.64 5.95
CA PHE A 130 6.20 -8.98 7.29
C PHE A 130 5.11 -10.08 7.27
N TRP A 131 4.04 -9.82 6.53
CA TRP A 131 2.85 -10.67 6.54
C TRP A 131 3.03 -11.98 5.79
N ALA A 132 3.89 -12.03 4.77
CA ALA A 132 4.16 -13.28 4.06
C ALA A 132 4.78 -14.38 4.94
N ALA A 133 5.54 -13.99 5.97
CA ALA A 133 6.03 -14.92 6.98
C ALA A 133 4.99 -15.17 8.08
N ALA A 134 4.43 -14.09 8.63
CA ALA A 134 3.67 -14.13 9.87
C ALA A 134 2.25 -14.70 9.70
N GLU A 135 1.54 -14.33 8.63
CA GLU A 135 0.12 -14.67 8.49
C GLU A 135 -0.14 -16.17 8.24
N PRO A 136 0.58 -16.88 7.33
CA PRO A 136 0.37 -18.32 7.16
C PRO A 136 0.63 -19.11 8.45
N ILE A 137 1.62 -18.71 9.24
CA ILE A 137 1.91 -19.36 10.54
C ILE A 137 0.82 -19.03 11.57
N ALA A 138 0.35 -17.79 11.61
CA ALA A 138 -0.75 -17.42 12.49
C ALA A 138 -2.02 -18.25 12.20
N HIS A 139 -2.35 -18.43 10.93
CA HIS A 139 -3.49 -19.25 10.50
C HIS A 139 -3.28 -20.76 10.68
N PHE A 140 -2.05 -21.22 10.70
CA PHE A 140 -1.73 -22.60 11.04
C PHE A 140 -1.88 -22.85 12.54
N VAL A 141 -1.37 -21.95 13.38
CA VAL A 141 -1.45 -22.08 14.84
C VAL A 141 -2.89 -21.90 15.32
N SER A 142 -3.62 -20.95 14.76
CA SER A 142 -5.02 -20.68 15.07
C SER A 142 -5.85 -20.77 13.78
N ALA A 143 -6.47 -21.93 13.57
CA ALA A 143 -7.21 -22.22 12.35
C ALA A 143 -8.26 -21.16 12.05
N PRO A 144 -8.35 -20.65 10.81
CA PRO A 144 -9.40 -19.72 10.42
C PRO A 144 -10.79 -20.34 10.61
N PRO A 145 -11.75 -19.61 11.19
CA PRO A 145 -13.07 -20.16 11.52
C PRO A 145 -13.85 -20.72 10.34
N PHE A 146 -13.52 -20.29 9.12
CA PHE A 146 -14.12 -20.84 7.90
C PHE A 146 -13.78 -22.32 7.69
N TYR A 147 -12.54 -22.70 8.01
CA TYR A 147 -12.06 -24.08 7.82
C TYR A 147 -12.23 -24.94 9.05
N GLY A 148 -12.14 -24.37 10.26
CA GLY A 148 -12.13 -25.11 11.51
C GLY A 148 -10.85 -25.94 11.71
N GLU A 149 -10.89 -26.85 12.68
CA GLU A 149 -9.77 -27.74 13.01
C GLU A 149 -9.67 -28.88 11.97
N ALA A 150 -8.42 -29.23 11.61
CA ALA A 150 -8.08 -30.28 10.69
C ALA A 150 -6.74 -30.94 11.07
N ASP A 151 -6.33 -31.99 10.35
CA ASP A 151 -4.99 -32.53 10.50
C ASP A 151 -3.92 -31.49 10.07
N PRO A 152 -2.66 -31.63 10.53
CA PRO A 152 -1.64 -30.62 10.30
C PRO A 152 -1.40 -30.29 8.82
N GLN A 153 -1.44 -31.29 7.93
CA GLN A 153 -1.22 -31.06 6.50
C GLN A 153 -2.33 -30.22 5.87
N THR A 154 -3.58 -30.56 6.19
CA THR A 154 -4.76 -29.80 5.75
C THR A 154 -4.77 -28.39 6.36
N LYS A 155 -4.40 -28.24 7.67
CA LYS A 155 -4.26 -26.91 8.30
C LYS A 155 -3.25 -26.03 7.59
N ALA A 156 -2.12 -26.58 7.14
CA ALA A 156 -1.10 -25.81 6.42
C ALA A 156 -1.63 -25.30 5.07
N LEU A 157 -2.38 -26.11 4.33
CA LEU A 157 -3.00 -25.71 3.06
C LEU A 157 -4.10 -24.66 3.28
N ASN A 158 -4.95 -24.84 4.31
CA ASN A 158 -5.99 -23.88 4.69
C ASN A 158 -5.39 -22.53 5.11
N ALA A 159 -4.26 -22.55 5.82
CA ALA A 159 -3.54 -21.33 6.21
C ALA A 159 -3.02 -20.55 5.00
N LEU A 160 -2.45 -21.24 4.00
CA LEU A 160 -2.06 -20.62 2.73
C LEU A 160 -3.27 -20.08 1.97
N SER A 161 -4.33 -20.89 1.83
CA SER A 161 -5.56 -20.50 1.14
C SER A 161 -6.18 -19.24 1.76
N GLN A 162 -6.23 -19.16 3.09
CA GLN A 162 -6.73 -17.98 3.80
C GLN A 162 -5.86 -16.75 3.54
N SER A 163 -4.54 -16.90 3.60
CA SER A 163 -3.60 -15.81 3.27
C SER A 163 -3.74 -15.36 1.81
N PHE A 164 -3.94 -16.31 0.88
CA PHE A 164 -4.19 -15.98 -0.52
C PHE A 164 -5.51 -15.24 -0.72
N MET A 165 -6.53 -15.54 0.09
CA MET A 165 -7.79 -14.81 0.07
C MET A 165 -7.63 -13.35 0.52
N HIS A 166 -6.80 -13.11 1.53
CA HIS A 166 -6.55 -11.77 2.04
C HIS A 166 -5.70 -10.91 1.07
N TRP A 167 -4.67 -11.51 0.45
CA TRP A 167 -3.69 -10.80 -0.39
C TRP A 167 -3.87 -11.03 -1.89
N GLY A 168 -4.91 -11.76 -2.26
CA GLY A 168 -5.15 -12.19 -3.64
C GLY A 168 -6.05 -11.22 -4.43
N PHE A 169 -6.98 -11.82 -5.19
CA PHE A 169 -7.72 -11.15 -6.25
C PHE A 169 -8.54 -9.94 -5.78
N LEU A 170 -9.24 -10.04 -4.64
CA LEU A 170 -10.11 -8.98 -4.14
C LEU A 170 -9.31 -7.76 -3.67
N ALA A 171 -8.24 -8.01 -2.93
CA ALA A 171 -7.35 -6.98 -2.42
C ALA A 171 -6.68 -6.18 -3.55
N TRP A 172 -6.16 -6.86 -4.56
CA TRP A 172 -5.52 -6.19 -5.69
C TRP A 172 -6.51 -5.46 -6.58
N ALA A 173 -7.70 -6.03 -6.82
CA ALA A 173 -8.71 -5.40 -7.67
C ALA A 173 -9.14 -4.02 -7.16
N ILE A 174 -9.25 -3.82 -5.83
CA ILE A 174 -9.64 -2.53 -5.26
C ILE A 174 -8.55 -1.47 -5.35
N LEU A 175 -7.27 -1.88 -5.48
CA LEU A 175 -6.11 -0.98 -5.55
C LEU A 175 -5.99 -0.16 -6.84
N GLY A 176 -6.99 -0.12 -7.65
CA GLY A 176 -6.97 0.71 -8.85
C GLY A 176 -7.68 0.09 -10.04
N GLY A 177 -8.53 -0.90 -9.81
CA GLY A 177 -9.34 -1.50 -10.86
C GLY A 177 -10.33 -0.50 -11.46
N LEU A 178 -11.55 -0.49 -10.98
CA LEU A 178 -12.62 0.36 -11.51
C LEU A 178 -12.35 1.86 -11.31
N SER A 179 -11.74 2.23 -10.18
CA SER A 179 -11.42 3.63 -9.86
C SER A 179 -10.44 4.26 -10.85
N SER A 180 -9.47 3.50 -11.38
CA SER A 180 -8.56 4.02 -12.42
C SER A 180 -9.28 4.27 -13.74
N ILE A 181 -10.27 3.45 -14.13
CA ILE A 181 -11.08 3.68 -15.34
C ILE A 181 -11.79 5.04 -15.23
N VAL A 182 -12.46 5.26 -14.08
CA VAL A 182 -13.17 6.52 -13.81
C VAL A 182 -12.21 7.70 -13.84
N LEU A 183 -11.10 7.59 -13.11
CA LEU A 183 -10.14 8.68 -12.96
C LEU A 183 -9.43 9.03 -14.27
N MET A 184 -9.03 8.02 -15.06
CA MET A 184 -8.36 8.22 -16.35
C MET A 184 -9.28 8.92 -17.34
N HIS A 185 -10.54 8.51 -17.45
CA HIS A 185 -11.51 9.20 -18.29
C HIS A 185 -11.73 10.65 -17.86
N LEU A 186 -11.98 10.88 -16.58
CA LEU A 186 -12.25 12.23 -16.09
C LEU A 186 -11.04 13.16 -16.17
N HIS A 187 -9.85 12.63 -15.97
CA HIS A 187 -8.63 13.43 -16.04
C HIS A 187 -8.18 13.69 -17.48
N TYR A 188 -7.98 12.63 -18.28
CA TYR A 188 -7.37 12.77 -19.61
C TYR A 188 -8.36 13.19 -20.69
N ASP A 189 -9.65 12.79 -20.60
CA ASP A 189 -10.64 13.12 -21.63
C ASP A 189 -11.49 14.33 -21.23
N LYS A 190 -11.66 14.62 -19.92
CA LYS A 190 -12.46 15.76 -19.40
C LYS A 190 -11.62 16.85 -18.72
N ALA A 191 -10.29 16.73 -18.69
CA ALA A 191 -9.35 17.68 -18.09
C ALA A 191 -9.61 18.04 -16.62
N LEU A 192 -10.22 17.12 -15.83
CA LEU A 192 -10.41 17.29 -14.41
C LEU A 192 -9.11 16.99 -13.61
N PRO A 193 -8.97 17.51 -12.39
CA PRO A 193 -7.78 17.29 -11.59
C PRO A 193 -7.49 15.80 -11.33
N LEU A 194 -6.22 15.40 -11.34
CA LEU A 194 -5.82 14.03 -10.96
C LEU A 194 -5.74 13.94 -9.42
N LYS A 195 -6.89 13.94 -8.78
CA LYS A 195 -7.06 13.94 -7.32
C LYS A 195 -8.17 12.97 -6.89
N PRO A 196 -8.16 12.48 -5.63
CA PRO A 196 -9.21 11.59 -5.11
C PRO A 196 -10.62 12.13 -5.27
N ARG A 197 -10.83 13.44 -5.05
CA ARG A 197 -12.12 14.13 -5.21
C ARG A 197 -12.77 13.92 -6.58
N THR A 198 -11.96 13.72 -7.60
CA THR A 198 -12.44 13.53 -8.99
C THR A 198 -13.23 12.23 -9.14
N LEU A 199 -12.98 11.20 -8.29
CA LEU A 199 -13.77 9.97 -8.27
C LEU A 199 -15.25 10.21 -7.95
N LEU A 200 -15.56 11.29 -7.22
CA LEU A 200 -16.96 11.66 -6.89
C LEU A 200 -17.59 12.63 -7.90
N TYR A 201 -16.86 13.09 -8.91
CA TYR A 201 -17.40 14.00 -9.92
C TYR A 201 -18.66 13.44 -10.63
N PRO A 202 -18.73 12.15 -11.00
CA PRO A 202 -19.92 11.59 -11.63
C PRO A 202 -21.20 11.64 -10.77
N VAL A 203 -21.05 11.79 -9.45
CA VAL A 203 -22.19 11.86 -8.50
C VAL A 203 -22.49 13.29 -8.09
N LEU A 204 -21.45 14.08 -7.81
CA LEU A 204 -21.57 15.42 -7.20
C LEU A 204 -21.33 16.57 -8.20
N GLY A 205 -20.90 16.26 -9.44
CA GLY A 205 -20.55 17.26 -10.45
C GLY A 205 -19.47 18.22 -9.94
N ASP A 206 -19.59 19.49 -10.30
CA ASP A 206 -18.64 20.54 -9.92
C ASP A 206 -18.49 20.74 -8.42
N ARG A 207 -19.45 20.29 -7.61
CA ARG A 207 -19.32 20.31 -6.15
C ARG A 207 -18.17 19.42 -5.66
N ALA A 208 -17.89 18.30 -6.34
CA ALA A 208 -16.74 17.46 -6.01
C ALA A 208 -15.42 18.22 -6.18
N ILE A 209 -15.31 19.10 -7.16
CA ILE A 209 -14.07 19.79 -7.52
C ILE A 209 -13.91 21.10 -6.75
N ASN A 210 -14.96 21.92 -6.72
CA ASN A 210 -14.88 23.33 -6.34
C ASN A 210 -15.41 23.66 -4.94
N SER A 211 -15.86 22.63 -4.16
CA SER A 211 -16.40 22.87 -2.81
C SER A 211 -15.51 22.30 -1.70
N TRP A 212 -15.86 22.61 -0.46
CA TRP A 212 -15.21 22.05 0.73
C TRP A 212 -15.31 20.51 0.80
N ILE A 213 -16.34 19.91 0.18
CA ILE A 213 -16.54 18.45 0.12
C ILE A 213 -15.33 17.80 -0.58
N GLY A 214 -14.86 18.37 -1.70
CA GLY A 214 -13.66 17.89 -2.36
C GLY A 214 -12.42 17.93 -1.47
N ASN A 215 -12.27 18.99 -0.66
CA ASN A 215 -11.15 19.08 0.28
C ASN A 215 -11.22 17.99 1.36
N VAL A 216 -12.41 17.66 1.85
CA VAL A 216 -12.63 16.56 2.81
C VAL A 216 -12.31 15.21 2.16
N VAL A 217 -12.75 14.97 0.93
CA VAL A 217 -12.47 13.73 0.18
C VAL A 217 -10.96 13.52 -0.01
N ASP A 218 -10.25 14.55 -0.42
CA ASP A 218 -8.79 14.46 -0.57
C ASP A 218 -8.10 14.26 0.79
N ALA A 219 -8.54 14.96 1.84
CA ALA A 219 -7.98 14.81 3.19
C ALA A 219 -8.22 13.40 3.76
N CYS A 220 -9.43 12.83 3.63
CA CYS A 220 -9.72 11.46 4.04
C CYS A 220 -8.84 10.45 3.29
N SER A 221 -8.64 10.64 1.98
CA SER A 221 -7.79 9.77 1.17
C SER A 221 -6.31 9.89 1.58
N ILE A 222 -5.83 11.09 1.92
CA ILE A 222 -4.48 11.31 2.43
C ILE A 222 -4.29 10.65 3.80
N VAL A 223 -5.24 10.83 4.72
CA VAL A 223 -5.17 10.21 6.05
C VAL A 223 -5.20 8.69 5.95
N ALA A 224 -6.03 8.12 5.09
CA ALA A 224 -6.12 6.66 4.92
C ALA A 224 -4.84 6.07 4.30
N VAL A 225 -4.26 6.70 3.27
CA VAL A 225 -2.99 6.23 2.70
C VAL A 225 -1.83 6.45 3.67
N ALA A 226 -1.85 7.52 4.46
CA ALA A 226 -0.89 7.73 5.54
C ALA A 226 -1.00 6.61 6.58
N ALA A 227 -2.22 6.26 7.04
CA ALA A 227 -2.46 5.16 7.97
C ALA A 227 -1.97 3.82 7.40
N GLY A 228 -2.30 3.54 6.13
CA GLY A 228 -1.82 2.34 5.43
C GLY A 228 -0.29 2.28 5.32
N THR A 229 0.41 3.41 5.31
CA THR A 229 1.88 3.50 5.30
C THR A 229 2.48 3.43 6.71
N ILE A 230 1.82 4.03 7.69
CA ILE A 230 2.18 3.99 9.11
C ILE A 230 2.20 2.54 9.60
N GLY A 231 1.24 1.70 9.15
CA GLY A 231 1.23 0.27 9.47
C GLY A 231 2.55 -0.42 9.13
N PRO A 232 2.99 -0.47 7.86
CA PRO A 232 4.30 -1.01 7.49
C PRO A 232 5.48 -0.39 8.23
N ILE A 233 5.49 0.93 8.46
CA ILE A 233 6.55 1.58 9.24
C ILE A 233 6.60 0.98 10.65
N GLY A 234 5.45 0.79 11.30
CA GLY A 234 5.35 0.16 12.60
C GLY A 234 5.72 -1.33 12.57
N PHE A 235 5.09 -2.13 11.71
CA PHE A 235 5.33 -3.58 11.63
C PHE A 235 6.78 -3.92 11.31
N LEU A 236 7.38 -3.24 10.33
CA LEU A 236 8.79 -3.46 9.98
C LEU A 236 9.72 -2.90 11.07
N GLY A 237 9.32 -1.82 11.74
CA GLY A 237 10.04 -1.28 12.90
C GLY A 237 10.14 -2.29 14.06
N LEU A 238 9.02 -2.95 14.38
CA LEU A 238 8.98 -4.04 15.36
C LEU A 238 9.84 -5.23 14.92
N GLN A 239 9.74 -5.63 13.65
CA GLN A 239 10.52 -6.75 13.10
C GLN A 239 12.03 -6.47 13.10
N ILE A 240 12.45 -5.24 12.77
CA ILE A 240 13.86 -4.83 12.83
C ILE A 240 14.36 -4.84 14.27
N SER A 241 13.59 -4.31 15.23
CA SER A 241 13.97 -4.29 16.64
C SER A 241 14.14 -5.70 17.20
N TYR A 242 13.21 -6.61 16.87
CA TYR A 242 13.32 -8.02 17.23
C TYR A 242 14.57 -8.67 16.60
N ALA A 243 14.81 -8.43 15.31
CA ALA A 243 15.99 -8.96 14.64
C ALA A 243 17.31 -8.43 15.21
N LEU A 244 17.35 -7.17 15.64
CA LEU A 244 18.51 -6.61 16.34
C LEU A 244 18.74 -7.28 17.69
N SER A 245 17.68 -7.67 18.40
CA SER A 245 17.79 -8.41 19.64
C SER A 245 18.39 -9.80 19.42
N GLU A 246 17.87 -10.56 18.47
CA GLU A 246 18.31 -11.94 18.22
C GLU A 246 19.70 -12.01 17.60
N LEU A 247 20.06 -11.09 16.71
CA LEU A 247 21.33 -11.14 15.97
C LEU A 247 22.47 -10.44 16.70
N PHE A 248 22.18 -9.39 17.47
CA PHE A 248 23.22 -8.52 18.05
C PHE A 248 23.07 -8.32 19.57
N GLY A 249 22.06 -8.92 20.20
CA GLY A 249 21.83 -8.78 21.64
C GLY A 249 21.32 -7.40 22.08
N ILE A 250 20.79 -6.59 21.17
CA ILE A 250 20.21 -5.29 21.47
C ILE A 250 18.78 -5.52 21.96
N SER A 251 18.48 -5.15 23.20
CA SER A 251 17.16 -5.40 23.80
C SER A 251 16.00 -4.93 22.91
N ASP A 252 15.05 -5.82 22.61
CA ASP A 252 13.79 -5.45 21.97
C ASP A 252 12.92 -4.72 23.00
N SER A 253 12.86 -3.43 22.85
CA SER A 253 12.15 -2.52 23.75
C SER A 253 11.50 -1.40 22.96
N PHE A 254 10.49 -0.73 23.55
CA PHE A 254 9.88 0.46 22.94
C PHE A 254 10.92 1.52 22.55
N ALA A 255 11.99 1.66 23.35
CA ALA A 255 13.08 2.58 23.03
C ALA A 255 13.81 2.17 21.74
N THR A 256 14.20 0.89 21.60
CA THR A 256 14.84 0.37 20.38
C THR A 256 13.92 0.48 19.18
N GLN A 257 12.66 0.10 19.31
CA GLN A 257 11.65 0.22 18.25
C GLN A 257 11.48 1.67 17.79
N SER A 258 11.41 2.61 18.73
CA SER A 258 11.34 4.04 18.45
C SER A 258 12.60 4.57 17.75
N VAL A 259 13.79 4.15 18.16
CA VAL A 259 15.07 4.53 17.52
C VAL A 259 15.13 4.01 16.09
N VAL A 260 14.69 2.78 15.82
CA VAL A 260 14.61 2.22 14.48
C VAL A 260 13.69 3.05 13.57
N ILE A 261 12.50 3.43 14.07
CA ILE A 261 11.57 4.26 13.31
C ILE A 261 12.14 5.67 13.10
N LEU A 262 12.75 6.28 14.12
CA LEU A 262 13.42 7.59 14.00
C LEU A 262 14.57 7.57 13.00
N PHE A 263 15.34 6.49 12.95
CA PHE A 263 16.38 6.29 11.93
C PHE A 263 15.77 6.25 10.51
N ALA A 264 14.69 5.50 10.31
CA ALA A 264 13.99 5.47 9.03
C ALA A 264 13.46 6.87 8.65
N ILE A 265 12.84 7.60 9.58
CA ILE A 265 12.39 8.99 9.38
C ILE A 265 13.56 9.87 8.93
N ALA A 266 14.68 9.80 9.62
CA ALA A 266 15.87 10.59 9.28
C ALA A 266 16.35 10.28 7.86
N MET A 267 16.40 9.01 7.49
CA MET A 267 16.86 8.57 6.17
C MET A 267 15.98 9.09 5.03
N TYR A 268 14.67 8.89 5.10
CA TYR A 268 13.80 9.38 4.02
C TYR A 268 13.58 10.91 4.06
N THR A 269 13.73 11.56 5.22
CA THR A 269 13.74 13.01 5.33
C THR A 269 14.98 13.62 4.69
N LEU A 270 16.16 13.07 4.97
CA LEU A 270 17.40 13.47 4.31
C LEU A 270 17.31 13.32 2.80
N SER A 271 16.68 12.23 2.33
CA SER A 271 16.40 12.03 0.92
C SER A 271 15.51 13.14 0.35
N ALA A 272 14.42 13.46 1.03
CA ALA A 272 13.50 14.52 0.60
C ALA A 272 14.18 15.90 0.53
N LEU A 273 15.07 16.21 1.49
CA LEU A 273 15.78 17.50 1.57
C LEU A 273 16.91 17.62 0.56
N SER A 274 17.64 16.53 0.30
CA SER A 274 18.79 16.53 -0.60
C SER A 274 18.43 16.62 -2.08
N GLY A 275 17.15 16.42 -2.43
CA GLY A 275 16.70 16.36 -3.83
C GLY A 275 17.33 15.20 -4.63
N VAL A 276 17.99 14.27 -3.95
CA VAL A 276 18.72 13.16 -4.58
C VAL A 276 17.75 12.04 -4.97
N ASN A 277 16.92 12.30 -5.96
CA ASN A 277 16.09 11.26 -6.58
C ASN A 277 16.92 10.03 -7.04
N LYS A 278 18.20 10.22 -7.34
CA LYS A 278 19.10 9.14 -7.77
C LYS A 278 19.46 8.16 -6.63
N GLY A 279 19.60 8.64 -5.39
CA GLY A 279 19.97 7.78 -4.25
C GLY A 279 18.87 6.78 -3.90
N ILE A 280 17.62 7.23 -3.81
CA ILE A 280 16.48 6.36 -3.51
C ILE A 280 16.17 5.41 -4.65
N GLN A 281 16.26 5.86 -5.90
CA GLN A 281 16.13 4.97 -7.05
C GLN A 281 17.17 3.85 -7.02
N LEU A 282 18.38 4.14 -6.54
CA LEU A 282 19.43 3.14 -6.35
C LEU A 282 19.06 2.15 -5.24
N VAL A 283 18.64 2.64 -4.06
CA VAL A 283 18.19 1.79 -2.94
C VAL A 283 17.00 0.92 -3.35
N SER A 284 16.00 1.49 -4.02
CA SER A 284 14.85 0.72 -4.54
C SER A 284 15.26 -0.37 -5.52
N ARG A 285 16.24 -0.11 -6.39
CA ARG A 285 16.78 -1.11 -7.31
C ARG A 285 17.48 -2.25 -6.54
N TYR A 286 18.28 -1.91 -5.53
CA TYR A 286 18.92 -2.92 -4.67
C TYR A 286 17.91 -3.74 -3.90
N ASN A 287 16.83 -3.13 -3.40
CA ASN A 287 15.73 -3.85 -2.74
C ASN A 287 15.12 -4.91 -3.64
N ILE A 288 14.83 -4.55 -4.89
CA ILE A 288 14.25 -5.48 -5.87
C ILE A 288 15.22 -6.64 -6.13
N ILE A 289 16.49 -6.33 -6.38
CA ILE A 289 17.51 -7.36 -6.64
C ILE A 289 17.67 -8.26 -5.42
N LEU A 290 17.80 -7.72 -4.22
CA LEU A 290 17.95 -8.48 -2.99
C LEU A 290 16.70 -9.35 -2.72
N SER A 291 15.49 -8.80 -2.92
CA SER A 291 14.25 -9.58 -2.81
C SER A 291 14.23 -10.75 -3.77
N VAL A 292 14.53 -10.53 -5.05
CA VAL A 292 14.56 -11.60 -6.06
C VAL A 292 15.62 -12.65 -5.74
N CYS A 293 16.79 -12.24 -5.25
CA CYS A 293 17.86 -13.15 -4.82
C CYS A 293 17.41 -14.00 -3.61
N LEU A 294 16.80 -13.38 -2.59
CA LEU A 294 16.31 -14.10 -1.41
C LEU A 294 15.15 -15.05 -1.75
N ILE A 295 14.20 -14.60 -2.58
CA ILE A 295 13.12 -15.45 -3.10
C ILE A 295 13.70 -16.64 -3.84
N GLY A 296 14.60 -16.40 -4.79
CA GLY A 296 15.24 -17.45 -5.56
C GLY A 296 16.03 -18.42 -4.68
N TYR A 297 16.75 -17.91 -3.68
CA TYR A 297 17.46 -18.72 -2.71
C TYR A 297 16.51 -19.63 -1.93
N ILE A 298 15.46 -19.07 -1.30
CA ILE A 298 14.50 -19.87 -0.52
C ILE A 298 13.82 -20.90 -1.41
N LEU A 299 13.43 -20.53 -2.64
CA LEU A 299 12.78 -21.44 -3.58
C LEU A 299 13.68 -22.61 -3.98
N VAL A 300 15.00 -22.41 -4.11
CA VAL A 300 15.94 -23.45 -4.56
C VAL A 300 16.46 -24.30 -3.41
N VAL A 301 16.73 -23.69 -2.26
CA VAL A 301 17.41 -24.34 -1.13
C VAL A 301 16.43 -24.75 -0.03
N GLY A 302 15.26 -24.14 0.02
CA GLY A 302 14.19 -24.45 0.96
C GLY A 302 13.36 -25.67 0.52
N PRO A 303 12.19 -25.86 1.11
CA PRO A 303 11.30 -27.00 0.82
C PRO A 303 10.54 -26.80 -0.49
N THR A 304 11.25 -26.78 -1.62
CA THR A 304 10.75 -26.44 -2.97
C THR A 304 9.47 -27.20 -3.35
N SER A 305 9.41 -28.51 -3.06
CA SER A 305 8.22 -29.32 -3.37
C SER A 305 6.99 -28.78 -2.65
N PHE A 306 7.10 -28.55 -1.32
CA PHE A 306 5.99 -28.02 -0.55
C PHE A 306 5.60 -26.60 -1.00
N ILE A 307 6.57 -25.74 -1.35
CA ILE A 307 6.31 -24.39 -1.86
C ILE A 307 5.44 -24.45 -3.12
N VAL A 308 5.80 -25.30 -4.09
CA VAL A 308 5.07 -25.41 -5.36
C VAL A 308 3.73 -26.11 -5.17
N ASP A 309 3.70 -27.24 -4.48
CA ASP A 309 2.48 -28.01 -4.23
C ASP A 309 1.51 -27.21 -3.35
N GLY A 310 2.00 -26.57 -2.30
CA GLY A 310 1.22 -25.70 -1.41
C GLY A 310 0.65 -24.48 -2.13
N TYR A 311 1.41 -23.89 -3.07
CA TYR A 311 0.88 -22.82 -3.91
C TYR A 311 -0.27 -23.29 -4.79
N LEU A 312 -0.09 -24.41 -5.49
CA LEU A 312 -1.12 -24.93 -6.41
C LEU A 312 -2.36 -25.41 -5.66
N GLN A 313 -2.19 -26.16 -4.57
CA GLN A 313 -3.29 -26.69 -3.77
C GLN A 313 -4.00 -25.58 -2.99
N GLY A 314 -3.25 -24.67 -2.32
CA GLY A 314 -3.83 -23.53 -1.61
C GLY A 314 -4.55 -22.56 -2.55
N MET A 315 -4.06 -22.38 -3.78
CA MET A 315 -4.76 -21.60 -4.80
C MET A 315 -6.04 -22.30 -5.28
N GLY A 316 -5.99 -23.62 -5.49
CA GLY A 316 -7.17 -24.44 -5.81
C GLY A 316 -8.22 -24.32 -4.73
N GLU A 317 -7.84 -24.54 -3.47
CA GLU A 317 -8.73 -24.44 -2.30
C GLU A 317 -9.36 -23.05 -2.17
N MET A 318 -8.56 -21.96 -2.36
CA MET A 318 -9.09 -20.61 -2.35
C MET A 318 -10.08 -20.37 -3.51
N VAL A 319 -9.82 -20.89 -4.71
CA VAL A 319 -10.70 -20.70 -5.88
C VAL A 319 -12.00 -21.47 -5.71
N ASP A 320 -11.95 -22.70 -5.23
CA ASP A 320 -13.14 -23.52 -4.97
C ASP A 320 -14.05 -22.88 -3.90
N ASN A 321 -13.47 -22.26 -2.90
CA ASN A 321 -14.18 -21.60 -1.81
C ASN A 321 -14.26 -20.06 -1.94
N PHE A 322 -13.98 -19.50 -3.12
CA PHE A 322 -13.79 -18.06 -3.30
C PHE A 322 -14.97 -17.22 -2.80
N ILE A 323 -16.18 -17.52 -3.24
CA ILE A 323 -17.38 -16.78 -2.83
C ILE A 323 -17.76 -17.05 -1.36
N PRO A 324 -17.79 -18.31 -0.88
CA PRO A 324 -18.03 -18.59 0.54
C PRO A 324 -17.04 -17.89 1.48
N MET A 325 -15.75 -17.90 1.17
CA MET A 325 -14.72 -17.19 1.96
C MET A 325 -14.89 -15.67 1.90
N ALA A 326 -15.14 -15.11 0.71
CA ALA A 326 -15.33 -13.68 0.52
C ALA A 326 -16.51 -13.14 1.33
N LEU A 327 -17.56 -13.94 1.51
CA LEU A 327 -18.81 -13.56 2.18
C LEU A 327 -18.99 -14.22 3.56
N TYR A 328 -17.95 -14.86 4.10
CA TYR A 328 -18.00 -15.48 5.43
C TYR A 328 -18.29 -14.45 6.53
N ARG A 329 -19.26 -14.75 7.43
CA ARG A 329 -19.71 -13.82 8.48
C ARG A 329 -19.98 -14.48 9.84
N GLN A 330 -19.68 -15.75 10.04
CA GLN A 330 -20.04 -16.46 11.27
C GLN A 330 -19.20 -16.01 12.47
N ASP A 331 -17.94 -15.58 12.28
CA ASP A 331 -17.10 -15.01 13.32
C ASP A 331 -16.66 -13.59 12.95
N THR A 332 -17.40 -12.61 13.42
CA THR A 332 -17.14 -11.19 13.11
C THR A 332 -15.96 -10.63 13.90
N ALA A 333 -15.60 -11.20 15.04
CA ALA A 333 -14.46 -10.78 15.84
C ALA A 333 -13.16 -11.17 15.12
N TRP A 334 -13.05 -12.42 14.70
CA TRP A 334 -11.92 -12.89 13.91
C TRP A 334 -11.81 -12.12 12.59
N LEU A 335 -12.92 -11.94 11.89
CA LEU A 335 -12.94 -11.15 10.64
C LEU A 335 -12.43 -9.73 10.86
N GLY A 336 -12.75 -9.10 11.98
CA GLY A 336 -12.27 -7.76 12.33
C GLY A 336 -10.75 -7.68 12.36
N GLY A 337 -10.11 -8.63 13.04
CA GLY A 337 -8.65 -8.69 13.19
C GLY A 337 -7.89 -9.13 11.94
N TRP A 338 -8.55 -9.80 10.99
CA TRP A 338 -7.92 -10.40 9.81
C TRP A 338 -8.51 -9.89 8.49
N THR A 339 -9.59 -10.48 8.02
CA THR A 339 -10.15 -10.19 6.69
C THR A 339 -10.53 -8.71 6.51
N VAL A 340 -11.26 -8.16 7.49
CA VAL A 340 -11.72 -6.75 7.43
C VAL A 340 -10.53 -5.80 7.58
N PHE A 341 -9.54 -6.16 8.42
CA PHE A 341 -8.30 -5.41 8.55
C PHE A 341 -7.55 -5.34 7.21
N PHE A 342 -7.22 -6.48 6.59
CA PHE A 342 -6.49 -6.49 5.33
C PHE A 342 -7.25 -5.76 4.23
N TRP A 343 -8.53 -6.03 4.09
CA TRP A 343 -9.32 -5.41 3.03
C TRP A 343 -9.60 -3.92 3.28
N GLY A 344 -9.74 -3.50 4.54
CA GLY A 344 -9.75 -2.09 4.91
C GLY A 344 -8.43 -1.39 4.56
N TRP A 345 -7.31 -2.06 4.78
CA TRP A 345 -6.00 -1.55 4.41
C TRP A 345 -5.90 -1.29 2.89
N PHE A 346 -6.27 -2.28 2.07
CA PHE A 346 -6.28 -2.13 0.61
C PHE A 346 -7.29 -1.06 0.14
N LEU A 347 -8.47 -0.98 0.76
CA LEU A 347 -9.44 0.08 0.51
C LEU A 347 -8.85 1.47 0.77
N GLY A 348 -8.17 1.65 1.89
CA GLY A 348 -7.54 2.93 2.24
C GLY A 348 -6.54 3.43 1.21
N TYR A 349 -5.83 2.52 0.54
CA TYR A 349 -4.92 2.84 -0.57
C TYR A 349 -5.64 3.16 -1.89
N GLY A 350 -6.88 2.68 -2.09
CA GLY A 350 -7.58 2.66 -3.38
C GLY A 350 -7.51 3.96 -4.18
N PRO A 351 -7.92 5.13 -3.67
CA PRO A 351 -7.92 6.38 -4.42
C PRO A 351 -6.51 6.84 -4.84
N MET A 352 -5.51 6.65 -3.98
CA MET A 352 -4.13 7.04 -4.27
C MET A 352 -3.49 6.11 -5.28
N MET A 353 -3.79 4.82 -5.19
CA MET A 353 -3.34 3.85 -6.18
C MET A 353 -4.03 4.03 -7.53
N ALA A 354 -5.30 4.46 -7.55
CA ALA A 354 -5.96 4.84 -8.80
C ALA A 354 -5.22 5.98 -9.52
N ILE A 355 -4.74 6.98 -8.78
CA ILE A 355 -3.91 8.07 -9.33
C ILE A 355 -2.60 7.53 -9.89
N PHE A 356 -1.93 6.67 -9.14
CA PHE A 356 -0.68 6.04 -9.56
C PHE A 356 -0.87 5.20 -10.84
N ILE A 357 -1.86 4.31 -10.84
CA ILE A 357 -2.18 3.47 -12.00
C ILE A 357 -2.57 4.32 -13.21
N ALA A 358 -3.37 5.38 -13.00
CA ALA A 358 -3.75 6.29 -14.08
C ALA A 358 -2.53 6.93 -14.77
N ARG A 359 -1.51 7.32 -13.99
CA ARG A 359 -0.29 7.92 -14.55
C ARG A 359 0.55 6.97 -15.38
N ILE A 360 0.69 5.71 -14.94
CA ILE A 360 1.59 4.76 -15.60
C ILE A 360 0.90 3.93 -16.70
N SER A 361 -0.43 3.97 -16.78
CA SER A 361 -1.22 3.09 -17.67
C SER A 361 -1.80 3.78 -18.89
N ARG A 362 -1.34 5.00 -19.24
CA ARG A 362 -1.81 5.72 -20.43
C ARG A 362 -1.56 4.91 -21.71
N GLY A 363 -2.58 4.85 -22.56
CA GLY A 363 -2.56 4.05 -23.80
C GLY A 363 -2.77 2.54 -23.59
N ARG A 364 -2.89 2.06 -22.35
CA ARG A 364 -3.26 0.66 -22.08
C ARG A 364 -4.76 0.45 -22.28
N THR A 365 -5.12 -0.79 -22.62
CA THR A 365 -6.53 -1.16 -22.67
C THR A 365 -7.06 -1.51 -21.29
N ILE A 366 -8.39 -1.40 -21.10
CA ILE A 366 -9.06 -1.87 -19.87
C ILE A 366 -8.68 -3.32 -19.56
N ARG A 367 -8.68 -4.20 -20.58
CA ARG A 367 -8.28 -5.61 -20.40
C ARG A 367 -6.85 -5.74 -19.87
N GLN A 368 -5.89 -5.05 -20.48
CA GLN A 368 -4.50 -5.09 -20.04
C GLN A 368 -4.37 -4.64 -18.58
N MET A 369 -5.02 -3.53 -18.22
CA MET A 369 -4.96 -2.97 -16.88
C MET A 369 -5.62 -3.90 -15.86
N MET A 370 -6.85 -4.36 -16.12
CA MET A 370 -7.60 -5.20 -15.18
C MET A 370 -6.94 -6.57 -14.98
N VAL A 371 -6.52 -7.24 -16.07
CA VAL A 371 -5.84 -8.55 -15.96
C VAL A 371 -4.53 -8.42 -15.19
N SER A 372 -3.76 -7.37 -15.45
CA SER A 372 -2.48 -7.16 -14.76
C SER A 372 -2.66 -6.94 -13.27
N ILE A 373 -3.61 -6.09 -12.88
CA ILE A 373 -3.82 -5.72 -11.48
C ILE A 373 -4.61 -6.81 -10.73
N SER A 374 -5.69 -7.33 -11.34
CA SER A 374 -6.63 -8.20 -10.63
C SER A 374 -6.34 -9.69 -10.78
N ILE A 375 -5.42 -10.10 -11.66
CA ILE A 375 -5.06 -11.52 -11.86
C ILE A 375 -3.55 -11.73 -11.72
N VAL A 376 -2.72 -11.06 -12.54
CA VAL A 376 -1.27 -11.37 -12.57
C VAL A 376 -0.59 -10.95 -11.26
N ALA A 377 -0.86 -9.76 -10.76
CA ALA A 377 -0.25 -9.29 -9.53
C ALA A 377 -0.66 -10.13 -8.29
N PRO A 378 -1.95 -10.50 -8.10
CA PRO A 378 -2.35 -11.46 -7.06
C PRO A 378 -1.62 -12.80 -7.13
N LEU A 379 -1.50 -13.40 -8.31
CA LEU A 379 -0.80 -14.68 -8.47
C LEU A 379 0.67 -14.59 -8.02
N VAL A 380 1.36 -13.52 -8.39
CA VAL A 380 2.74 -13.28 -7.94
C VAL A 380 2.81 -13.07 -6.43
N THR A 381 1.86 -12.33 -5.86
CA THR A 381 1.79 -12.11 -4.40
C THR A 381 1.54 -13.40 -3.64
N CYS A 382 0.57 -14.22 -4.05
CA CYS A 382 0.29 -15.51 -3.43
C CYS A 382 1.48 -16.46 -3.54
N PHE A 383 2.22 -16.44 -4.67
CA PHE A 383 3.44 -17.22 -4.81
C PHE A 383 4.55 -16.76 -3.84
N TRP A 384 4.69 -15.45 -3.62
CA TRP A 384 5.57 -14.91 -2.60
C TRP A 384 5.21 -15.41 -1.19
N PHE A 385 3.93 -15.42 -0.83
CA PHE A 385 3.45 -15.98 0.44
C PHE A 385 3.75 -17.48 0.55
N SER A 386 3.62 -18.22 -0.53
CA SER A 386 3.98 -19.66 -0.55
C SER A 386 5.48 -19.88 -0.38
N ILE A 387 6.33 -19.03 -0.98
CA ILE A 387 7.78 -19.15 -0.82
C ILE A 387 8.20 -18.89 0.63
N VAL A 388 7.76 -17.81 1.24
CA VAL A 388 8.20 -17.43 2.58
C VAL A 388 7.41 -18.19 3.64
N GLY A 389 6.09 -17.99 3.72
CA GLY A 389 5.23 -18.61 4.73
C GLY A 389 5.07 -20.11 4.51
N GLY A 390 4.96 -20.55 3.25
CA GLY A 390 4.91 -21.99 2.92
C GLY A 390 6.19 -22.71 3.35
N SER A 391 7.37 -22.10 3.27
CA SER A 391 8.59 -22.68 3.84
C SER A 391 8.47 -22.85 5.35
N GLY A 392 7.94 -21.85 6.05
CA GLY A 392 7.69 -21.96 7.48
C GLY A 392 6.74 -23.09 7.85
N LEU A 393 5.65 -23.24 7.08
CA LEU A 393 4.70 -24.33 7.27
C LEU A 393 5.33 -25.70 7.02
N ALA A 394 6.15 -25.83 5.99
CA ALA A 394 6.86 -27.07 5.70
C ALA A 394 7.81 -27.46 6.85
N PHE A 395 8.60 -26.52 7.36
CA PHE A 395 9.49 -26.77 8.48
C PHE A 395 8.71 -27.13 9.76
N GLU A 396 7.58 -26.48 10.00
CA GLU A 396 6.70 -26.79 11.14
C GLU A 396 6.09 -28.19 11.03
N LEU A 397 5.70 -28.62 9.82
CA LEU A 397 5.17 -29.97 9.57
C LEU A 397 6.25 -31.05 9.74
N GLU A 398 7.48 -30.78 9.35
CA GLU A 398 8.62 -31.69 9.50
C GLU A 398 9.07 -31.80 10.96
N SER A 399 9.10 -30.66 11.66
CA SER A 399 9.54 -30.57 13.06
C SER A 399 8.58 -29.69 13.85
N PRO A 400 7.50 -30.27 14.40
CA PRO A 400 6.49 -29.52 15.14
C PRO A 400 7.08 -28.70 16.29
N GLY A 401 6.69 -27.41 16.36
CA GLY A 401 7.21 -26.45 17.32
C GLY A 401 8.38 -25.62 16.83
N VAL A 402 9.01 -25.97 15.70
CA VAL A 402 10.23 -25.25 15.25
C VAL A 402 9.96 -23.82 14.80
N ILE A 403 8.74 -23.54 14.32
CA ILE A 403 8.30 -22.20 13.94
C ILE A 403 7.24 -21.68 14.91
N SER A 404 6.25 -22.53 15.28
CA SER A 404 5.11 -22.11 16.09
C SER A 404 5.52 -21.68 17.51
N SER A 405 6.61 -22.23 18.09
CA SER A 405 7.12 -21.76 19.38
C SER A 405 7.61 -20.30 19.33
N ALA A 406 8.15 -19.84 18.21
CA ALA A 406 8.53 -18.43 18.04
C ALA A 406 7.31 -17.50 17.97
N PHE A 407 6.15 -18.03 17.60
CA PHE A 407 4.89 -17.31 17.53
C PHE A 407 4.17 -17.18 18.88
N GLU A 408 4.63 -17.87 19.93
CA GLU A 408 4.01 -17.80 21.27
C GLU A 408 3.80 -16.36 21.72
N GLY A 409 2.64 -16.09 22.34
CA GLY A 409 2.26 -14.74 22.74
C GLY A 409 1.91 -13.80 21.58
N PHE A 410 1.60 -14.34 20.41
CA PHE A 410 1.32 -13.57 19.18
C PHE A 410 2.52 -12.75 18.68
N ASN A 411 3.74 -13.30 18.83
CA ASN A 411 4.98 -12.65 18.44
C ASN A 411 5.21 -12.77 16.92
N LEU A 412 4.42 -12.03 16.14
CA LEU A 412 4.52 -12.00 14.67
C LEU A 412 5.92 -11.60 14.15
N PRO A 413 6.64 -10.63 14.75
CA PRO A 413 8.00 -10.25 14.33
C PRO A 413 9.02 -11.39 14.35
N ALA A 414 8.86 -12.38 15.22
CA ALA A 414 9.78 -13.50 15.40
C ALA A 414 9.74 -14.52 14.25
N VAL A 415 8.59 -14.64 13.59
CA VAL A 415 8.32 -15.73 12.63
C VAL A 415 9.31 -15.75 11.48
N LEU A 416 9.64 -14.58 10.91
CA LEU A 416 10.60 -14.52 9.79
C LEU A 416 11.99 -15.05 10.18
N LEU A 417 12.46 -14.72 11.38
CA LEU A 417 13.76 -15.21 11.88
C LEU A 417 13.71 -16.71 12.15
N ALA A 418 12.61 -17.22 12.70
CA ALA A 418 12.42 -18.66 12.91
C ALA A 418 12.50 -19.42 11.57
N ILE A 419 11.87 -18.89 10.52
CA ILE A 419 11.95 -19.47 9.16
C ILE A 419 13.39 -19.42 8.64
N THR A 420 14.08 -18.29 8.76
CA THR A 420 15.45 -18.16 8.26
C THR A 420 16.44 -19.05 9.02
N ALA A 421 16.15 -19.36 10.29
CA ALA A 421 16.97 -20.25 11.10
C ALA A 421 16.97 -21.71 10.60
N GLN A 422 15.97 -22.11 9.82
CA GLN A 422 15.88 -23.46 9.22
C GLN A 422 16.59 -23.56 7.86
N LEU A 423 17.06 -22.45 7.31
CA LEU A 423 17.74 -22.41 6.01
C LEU A 423 19.27 -22.55 6.18
N PRO A 424 20.00 -23.07 5.18
CA PRO A 424 21.45 -23.01 5.17
C PRO A 424 21.94 -21.56 5.30
N PHE A 425 23.05 -21.38 6.03
CA PHE A 425 23.62 -20.06 6.36
C PHE A 425 22.63 -19.11 7.09
N PRO A 426 21.97 -19.57 8.19
CA PRO A 426 20.86 -18.87 8.83
C PRO A 426 21.19 -17.43 9.21
N THR A 427 22.32 -17.17 9.82
CA THR A 427 22.74 -15.82 10.23
C THR A 427 22.94 -14.88 9.04
N LEU A 428 23.52 -15.37 7.94
CA LEU A 428 23.68 -14.57 6.71
C LEU A 428 22.33 -14.20 6.12
N ILE A 429 21.42 -15.18 6.01
CA ILE A 429 20.07 -14.94 5.45
C ILE A 429 19.27 -14.00 6.36
N ALA A 430 19.35 -14.15 7.66
CA ALA A 430 18.70 -13.25 8.62
C ALA A 430 19.23 -11.80 8.49
N ILE A 431 20.54 -11.61 8.34
CA ILE A 431 21.15 -10.29 8.11
C ILE A 431 20.68 -9.69 6.76
N LEU A 432 20.61 -10.49 5.70
CA LEU A 432 20.11 -10.03 4.41
C LEU A 432 18.63 -9.62 4.48
N PHE A 433 17.78 -10.35 5.21
CA PHE A 433 16.41 -9.95 5.48
C PHE A 433 16.33 -8.68 6.36
N LEU A 434 17.20 -8.52 7.34
CA LEU A 434 17.28 -7.29 8.15
C LEU A 434 17.63 -6.07 7.28
N ILE A 435 18.60 -6.21 6.38
CA ILE A 435 18.94 -5.17 5.39
C ILE A 435 17.75 -4.88 4.49
N LEU A 436 17.10 -5.91 3.95
CA LEU A 436 15.94 -5.78 3.09
C LEU A 436 14.79 -5.06 3.81
N THR A 437 14.46 -5.47 5.02
CA THR A 437 13.40 -4.86 5.83
C THR A 437 13.69 -3.38 6.13
N THR A 438 14.96 -3.08 6.50
CA THR A 438 15.40 -1.71 6.79
C THR A 438 15.33 -0.81 5.55
N THR A 439 15.73 -1.31 4.40
CA THR A 439 15.67 -0.54 3.17
C THR A 439 14.24 -0.41 2.64
N PHE A 440 13.36 -1.37 2.90
CA PHE A 440 11.93 -1.26 2.57
C PHE A 440 11.21 -0.20 3.40
N ILE A 441 11.44 -0.13 4.71
CA ILE A 441 10.79 0.91 5.54
C ILE A 441 11.18 2.32 5.06
N VAL A 442 12.46 2.53 4.70
CA VAL A 442 12.96 3.82 4.18
C VAL A 442 12.34 4.15 2.81
N THR A 443 12.35 3.21 1.86
CA THR A 443 11.82 3.45 0.52
C THR A 443 10.30 3.60 0.49
N THR A 444 9.59 2.88 1.36
CA THR A 444 8.13 3.02 1.54
C THR A 444 7.79 4.41 2.09
N GLY A 445 8.47 4.84 3.15
CA GLY A 445 8.28 6.17 3.74
C GLY A 445 8.53 7.29 2.73
N ASP A 446 9.63 7.23 1.98
CA ASP A 446 9.95 8.24 0.96
C ASP A 446 8.92 8.28 -0.17
N SER A 447 8.57 7.14 -0.73
CA SER A 447 7.62 7.05 -1.84
C SER A 447 6.24 7.58 -1.45
N MET A 448 5.78 7.29 -0.23
CA MET A 448 4.46 7.72 0.23
C MET A 448 4.43 9.18 0.66
N THR A 449 5.49 9.71 1.28
CA THR A 449 5.60 11.15 1.54
C THR A 449 5.57 11.96 0.25
N TYR A 450 6.26 11.48 -0.79
CA TYR A 450 6.19 12.08 -2.13
C TYR A 450 4.78 12.01 -2.70
N THR A 451 4.14 10.85 -2.68
CA THR A 451 2.78 10.64 -3.25
C THR A 451 1.74 11.53 -2.57
N ILE A 452 1.73 11.56 -1.23
CA ILE A 452 0.83 12.43 -0.45
C ILE A 452 1.07 13.90 -0.82
N SER A 453 2.33 14.32 -0.90
CA SER A 453 2.69 15.70 -1.22
C SER A 453 2.25 16.10 -2.64
N VAL A 454 2.42 15.23 -3.63
CA VAL A 454 1.96 15.45 -5.01
C VAL A 454 0.43 15.60 -5.08
N VAL A 455 -0.31 14.75 -4.38
CA VAL A 455 -1.79 14.81 -4.39
C VAL A 455 -2.29 16.06 -3.68
N MET A 456 -1.67 16.42 -2.55
CA MET A 456 -2.04 17.60 -1.78
C MET A 456 -1.77 18.89 -2.58
N THR A 457 -0.55 19.06 -3.09
CA THR A 457 -0.14 20.28 -3.80
C THR A 457 -0.68 20.36 -5.24
N GLY A 458 -0.90 19.21 -5.89
CA GLY A 458 -1.25 19.13 -7.32
C GLY A 458 -0.05 19.32 -8.26
N THR A 459 1.18 19.43 -7.74
CA THR A 459 2.41 19.54 -8.54
C THR A 459 3.18 18.22 -8.55
N THR A 460 3.89 17.94 -9.63
CA THR A 460 4.78 16.77 -9.75
C THR A 460 6.10 16.95 -8.99
N GLU A 461 6.42 18.18 -8.59
CA GLU A 461 7.63 18.52 -7.82
C GLU A 461 7.25 19.24 -6.53
N PRO A 462 6.69 18.52 -5.53
CA PRO A 462 6.31 19.12 -4.26
C PRO A 462 7.54 19.59 -3.49
N ASN A 463 7.39 20.69 -2.75
CA ASN A 463 8.47 21.24 -1.93
C ASN A 463 8.95 20.21 -0.89
N ALA A 464 10.27 20.18 -0.67
CA ALA A 464 10.89 19.29 0.31
C ALA A 464 10.33 19.47 1.73
N ALA A 465 9.92 20.69 2.11
CA ALA A 465 9.32 20.97 3.42
C ALA A 465 8.00 20.20 3.62
N VAL A 466 7.15 20.12 2.59
CA VAL A 466 5.89 19.35 2.64
C VAL A 466 6.18 17.86 2.80
N ARG A 467 7.12 17.32 2.02
CA ARG A 467 7.54 15.92 2.12
C ARG A 467 8.10 15.60 3.50
N THR A 468 8.94 16.48 4.05
CA THR A 468 9.50 16.35 5.40
C THR A 468 8.41 16.35 6.46
N PHE A 469 7.44 17.26 6.38
CA PHE A 469 6.30 17.29 7.31
C PHE A 469 5.56 15.95 7.33
N TRP A 470 5.18 15.43 6.16
CA TRP A 470 4.47 14.14 6.06
C TRP A 470 5.33 12.97 6.57
N GLY A 471 6.62 13.01 6.30
CA GLY A 471 7.54 11.99 6.80
C GLY A 471 7.63 11.97 8.32
N ILE A 472 7.80 13.12 8.94
CA ILE A 472 7.89 13.24 10.40
C ILE A 472 6.57 12.85 11.06
N ILE A 473 5.43 13.33 10.55
CA ILE A 473 4.14 13.07 11.18
C ILE A 473 3.75 11.59 11.08
N MET A 474 4.00 10.93 9.94
CA MET A 474 3.73 9.50 9.79
C MET A 474 4.59 8.66 10.74
N GLY A 475 5.87 8.96 10.86
CA GLY A 475 6.74 8.27 11.83
C GLY A 475 6.35 8.52 13.28
N ALA A 476 5.97 9.75 13.62
CA ALA A 476 5.48 10.09 14.96
C ALA A 476 4.19 9.34 15.30
N VAL A 477 3.25 9.21 14.35
CA VAL A 477 2.03 8.39 14.53
C VAL A 477 2.39 6.91 14.68
N ALA A 478 3.37 6.37 13.92
CA ALA A 478 3.82 5.00 14.07
C ALA A 478 4.36 4.75 15.49
N ILE A 479 5.24 5.62 16.00
CA ILE A 479 5.78 5.54 17.37
C ILE A 479 4.64 5.64 18.40
N ALA A 480 3.69 6.56 18.19
CA ALA A 480 2.53 6.70 19.06
C ALA A 480 1.69 5.40 19.12
N LEU A 481 1.43 4.79 17.98
CA LEU A 481 0.62 3.56 17.89
C LEU A 481 1.33 2.36 18.52
N ILE A 482 2.64 2.18 18.31
CA ILE A 482 3.38 1.09 18.95
C ILE A 482 3.51 1.27 20.47
N SER A 483 3.34 2.49 21.00
CA SER A 483 3.29 2.74 22.45
C SER A 483 1.96 2.34 23.09
N MET A 484 0.91 2.07 22.28
CA MET A 484 -0.44 1.79 22.75
C MET A 484 -0.67 0.28 22.87
N GLY A 485 -0.60 -0.25 24.09
CA GLY A 485 -0.96 -1.63 24.40
C GLY A 485 0.16 -2.67 24.19
N SER A 486 -0.16 -3.94 24.42
CA SER A 486 0.77 -5.06 24.32
C SER A 486 1.13 -5.33 22.85
N GLY A 487 2.30 -4.86 22.42
CA GLY A 487 2.88 -5.16 21.11
C GLY A 487 2.55 -4.20 19.95
N GLY A 488 1.69 -3.21 20.14
CA GLY A 488 1.45 -2.13 19.15
C GLY A 488 0.78 -2.54 17.83
N ILE A 489 0.78 -3.82 17.46
CA ILE A 489 0.26 -4.32 16.17
C ILE A 489 -1.24 -4.06 16.05
N SER A 490 -2.02 -4.36 17.09
CA SER A 490 -3.48 -4.14 17.09
C SER A 490 -3.87 -2.66 16.97
N ALA A 491 -3.08 -1.75 17.54
CA ALA A 491 -3.32 -0.32 17.41
C ALA A 491 -3.05 0.17 15.97
N LEU A 492 -1.98 -0.34 15.33
CA LEU A 492 -1.68 -0.08 13.92
C LEU A 492 -2.81 -0.58 13.02
N GLN A 493 -3.27 -1.81 13.24
CA GLN A 493 -4.39 -2.40 12.50
C GLN A 493 -5.67 -1.57 12.67
N SER A 494 -6.01 -1.19 13.90
CA SER A 494 -7.20 -0.41 14.21
C SER A 494 -7.19 0.95 13.53
N PHE A 495 -6.06 1.65 13.53
CA PHE A 495 -5.92 2.94 12.88
C PHE A 495 -6.15 2.85 11.36
N ILE A 496 -5.60 1.81 10.71
CA ILE A 496 -5.81 1.53 9.29
C ILE A 496 -7.30 1.32 8.98
N VAL A 497 -7.97 0.47 9.76
CA VAL A 497 -9.39 0.12 9.56
C VAL A 497 -10.29 1.35 9.71
N ILE A 498 -10.11 2.13 10.75
CA ILE A 498 -10.93 3.33 11.01
C ILE A 498 -10.82 4.33 9.85
N THR A 499 -9.61 4.57 9.38
CA THR A 499 -9.37 5.56 8.32
C THR A 499 -9.84 5.11 6.94
N ALA A 500 -10.03 3.80 6.72
CA ALA A 500 -10.57 3.26 5.48
C ALA A 500 -12.08 3.49 5.31
N VAL A 501 -12.83 3.73 6.41
CA VAL A 501 -14.30 3.92 6.35
C VAL A 501 -14.71 5.02 5.36
N PRO A 502 -14.26 6.28 5.46
CA PRO A 502 -14.67 7.32 4.51
C PRO A 502 -14.21 7.02 3.08
N VAL A 503 -13.08 6.37 2.91
CA VAL A 503 -12.54 6.02 1.58
C VAL A 503 -13.41 4.99 0.87
N SER A 504 -14.00 4.05 1.59
CA SER A 504 -14.90 3.06 1.02
C SER A 504 -16.09 3.71 0.30
N PHE A 505 -16.60 4.83 0.81
CA PHE A 505 -17.67 5.60 0.16
C PHE A 505 -17.18 6.37 -1.07
N ILE A 506 -15.90 6.76 -1.11
CA ILE A 506 -15.32 7.40 -2.30
C ILE A 506 -15.21 6.39 -3.45
N LEU A 507 -14.93 5.13 -3.14
CA LEU A 507 -14.78 4.06 -4.14
C LEU A 507 -16.11 3.44 -4.58
N LEU A 508 -17.13 3.47 -3.72
CA LEU A 508 -18.44 2.86 -3.99
C LEU A 508 -19.05 3.28 -5.34
N PRO A 509 -19.10 4.57 -5.73
CA PRO A 509 -19.68 4.99 -7.01
C PRO A 509 -18.97 4.41 -8.23
N CYS A 510 -17.71 3.97 -8.11
CA CYS A 510 -16.98 3.37 -9.22
C CYS A 510 -17.64 2.08 -9.71
N LEU A 511 -18.39 1.37 -8.86
CA LEU A 511 -19.12 0.14 -9.25
C LEU A 511 -20.08 0.37 -10.43
N TRP A 512 -20.76 1.50 -10.48
CA TRP A 512 -21.72 1.79 -11.57
C TRP A 512 -21.22 2.82 -12.57
N HIS A 513 -20.28 3.69 -12.19
CA HIS A 513 -19.75 4.69 -13.13
C HIS A 513 -18.67 4.11 -14.04
N ALA A 514 -17.81 3.22 -13.57
CA ALA A 514 -16.78 2.60 -14.41
C ALA A 514 -17.38 1.80 -15.59
N PRO A 515 -18.43 0.95 -15.40
CA PRO A 515 -19.09 0.28 -16.52
C PRO A 515 -19.77 1.25 -17.50
N LYS A 516 -20.41 2.31 -17.00
CA LYS A 516 -21.03 3.34 -17.86
C LYS A 516 -19.97 4.06 -18.71
N ILE A 517 -18.90 4.50 -18.07
CA ILE A 517 -17.76 5.17 -18.74
C ILE A 517 -17.11 4.24 -19.78
N ALA A 518 -16.82 3.00 -19.40
CA ALA A 518 -16.23 2.02 -20.31
C ALA A 518 -17.11 1.77 -21.54
N THR A 519 -18.45 1.69 -21.35
CA THR A 519 -19.40 1.51 -22.45
C THR A 519 -19.47 2.76 -23.34
N GLN A 520 -19.45 3.95 -22.75
CA GLN A 520 -19.42 5.21 -23.49
C GLN A 520 -18.15 5.31 -24.33
N MET A 521 -16.98 5.10 -23.73
CA MET A 521 -15.69 5.12 -24.42
C MET A 521 -15.61 4.07 -25.53
N ALA A 522 -16.22 2.89 -25.33
CA ALA A 522 -16.29 1.86 -26.36
C ALA A 522 -17.03 2.34 -27.61
N LYS A 523 -18.16 3.06 -27.44
CA LYS A 523 -18.88 3.70 -28.56
C LYS A 523 -18.07 4.80 -29.23
N GLU A 524 -17.44 5.68 -28.43
CA GLU A 524 -16.60 6.78 -28.92
C GLU A 524 -15.37 6.27 -29.72
N GLN A 525 -14.84 5.09 -29.34
CA GLN A 525 -13.70 4.44 -30.02
C GLN A 525 -14.12 3.46 -31.13
N GLY A 526 -15.42 3.34 -31.45
CA GLY A 526 -15.93 2.46 -32.49
C GLY A 526 -15.77 0.96 -32.21
N ILE A 527 -15.73 0.57 -30.94
CA ILE A 527 -15.57 -0.83 -30.47
C ILE A 527 -16.92 -1.52 -30.24
N ALA A 528 -17.96 -0.75 -29.93
CA ALA A 528 -19.30 -1.24 -29.57
C ALA A 528 -20.26 -1.26 -30.77
#